data_2a0615612b9503822ad9ee03bcaac8d1
#
_entry.id   2a0615612b9503822ad9ee03bcaac8d1
#
_cell.length_a   1.000
_cell.length_b   1.000
_cell.length_c   1.000
_cell.angle_alpha   90.00
_cell.angle_beta   90.00
_cell.angle_gamma   90.00
#
_symmetry.space_group_name_H-M   'P 1'
#
loop_
_entity.id
_entity.type
_entity.pdbx_description
1 polymer ?
#
loop_
_entity_poly.entity_id
_entity_poly.type
_entity_poly.pdbx_seq_one_letter_code
_entity_poly.pdbx_strand_id
1 'polypeptide(L)'
;MLFRSADDYPDLPDVNEGKAIRIPQNALKDLISGTIFAVSENQGRPIHTGVKFEVEPDSISAIAVDGFRLARRTYHPENSTERTLSFVVPAAGLKEVEKILTDTDEDAAFTLGTKHILYQVGNATLVCRLLEGEFLDWRRVVPTNCPVKLVAHVGDLASSVERVGLIVSEKYKSPVRCVFSDQVLLMRTNTTIGAAEDRCSIAGNGKDLEIGFNVRYLADALRVIPSEEVTLELTNGLSPIVLTPVDGKYDFAYMILPVRIKNG
;
A
#
# COMPACT_ATOMS: atom_id res chain seq x y z
N MET A 1 -43.07 -13.04 9.88
CA MET A 1 -41.66 -13.49 9.89
C MET A 1 -41.54 -14.54 8.80
N LEU A 2 -40.93 -14.23 7.66
CA LEU A 2 -40.73 -15.19 6.58
C LEU A 2 -39.41 -15.94 6.90
N PHE A 3 -39.54 -17.19 7.32
CA PHE A 3 -38.39 -18.08 7.42
C PHE A 3 -37.95 -18.43 5.99
N ARG A 4 -36.74 -18.03 5.58
CA ARG A 4 -36.13 -18.57 4.38
C ARG A 4 -35.58 -19.94 4.70
N SER A 5 -35.88 -20.92 3.85
CA SER A 5 -35.29 -22.26 3.96
C SER A 5 -33.79 -22.20 3.77
N ALA A 6 -33.04 -23.13 4.37
CA ALA A 6 -31.58 -23.27 4.08
C ALA A 6 -31.31 -23.55 2.60
N ASP A 7 -32.30 -24.14 1.89
CA ASP A 7 -32.25 -24.43 0.46
C ASP A 7 -32.33 -23.17 -0.44
N ASP A 8 -32.74 -22.01 0.14
CA ASP A 8 -32.76 -20.70 -0.54
C ASP A 8 -31.38 -19.99 -0.51
N TYR A 9 -30.38 -20.57 0.17
CA TYR A 9 -29.03 -20.03 0.16
C TYR A 9 -28.36 -20.36 -1.18
N PRO A 10 -27.75 -19.35 -1.85
CA PRO A 10 -27.01 -19.64 -3.10
C PRO A 10 -25.86 -20.60 -2.80
N ASP A 11 -25.70 -21.60 -3.64
CA ASP A 11 -24.55 -22.48 -3.57
C ASP A 11 -23.25 -21.68 -3.66
N LEU A 12 -22.26 -22.06 -2.86
CA LEU A 12 -20.91 -21.48 -2.99
C LEU A 12 -20.39 -21.76 -4.40
N PRO A 13 -19.81 -20.75 -5.09
CA PRO A 13 -19.21 -20.99 -6.39
C PRO A 13 -18.21 -22.14 -6.31
N ASP A 14 -18.22 -23.03 -7.29
CA ASP A 14 -17.26 -24.11 -7.34
C ASP A 14 -15.85 -23.55 -7.59
N VAL A 15 -15.00 -23.64 -6.57
CA VAL A 15 -13.60 -23.14 -6.58
C VAL A 15 -12.65 -24.35 -6.48
N ASN A 16 -13.17 -25.57 -6.68
CA ASN A 16 -12.46 -26.83 -6.41
C ASN A 16 -11.32 -27.17 -7.40
N GLU A 17 -11.07 -26.34 -8.42
CA GLU A 17 -10.08 -26.64 -9.46
C GLU A 17 -8.63 -26.29 -9.08
N GLY A 18 -8.40 -25.58 -7.97
CA GLY A 18 -7.07 -25.12 -7.55
C GLY A 18 -6.54 -25.82 -6.28
N LYS A 19 -5.23 -26.13 -6.24
CA LYS A 19 -4.60 -26.46 -4.94
C LYS A 19 -4.57 -25.18 -4.07
N ALA A 20 -4.95 -25.28 -2.81
CA ALA A 20 -4.88 -24.19 -1.87
C ALA A 20 -3.43 -23.72 -1.67
N ILE A 21 -3.23 -22.42 -1.65
CA ILE A 21 -1.98 -21.78 -1.24
C ILE A 21 -2.12 -21.40 0.22
N ARG A 22 -1.17 -21.85 1.04
CA ARG A 22 -1.12 -21.56 2.46
C ARG A 22 -0.19 -20.39 2.73
N ILE A 23 -0.58 -19.55 3.65
CA ILE A 23 0.17 -18.36 4.09
C ILE A 23 -0.16 -18.11 5.56
N PRO A 24 0.82 -17.75 6.41
CA PRO A 24 0.53 -17.33 7.78
C PRO A 24 -0.48 -16.17 7.82
N GLN A 25 -1.40 -16.19 8.79
CA GLN A 25 -2.44 -15.16 8.90
C GLN A 25 -1.86 -13.76 9.08
N ASN A 26 -0.82 -13.60 9.91
CA ASN A 26 -0.10 -12.34 10.08
C ASN A 26 0.52 -11.85 8.76
N ALA A 27 1.09 -12.74 7.94
CA ALA A 27 1.68 -12.37 6.65
C ALA A 27 0.60 -11.93 5.64
N LEU A 28 -0.53 -12.64 5.56
CA LEU A 28 -1.64 -12.23 4.69
C LEU A 28 -2.25 -10.91 5.14
N LYS A 29 -2.40 -10.71 6.45
CA LYS A 29 -2.88 -9.45 7.03
C LYS A 29 -1.94 -8.30 6.72
N ASP A 30 -0.62 -8.50 6.84
CA ASP A 30 0.40 -7.51 6.50
C ASP A 30 0.39 -7.15 5.01
N LEU A 31 0.23 -8.11 4.12
CA LEU A 31 0.07 -7.86 2.68
C LEU A 31 -1.16 -6.99 2.38
N ILE A 32 -2.29 -7.27 3.03
CA ILE A 32 -3.54 -6.53 2.84
C ILE A 32 -3.43 -5.12 3.44
N SER A 33 -3.14 -5.00 4.73
CA SER A 33 -3.07 -3.71 5.44
C SER A 33 -1.99 -2.79 4.87
N GLY A 34 -0.85 -3.37 4.46
CA GLY A 34 0.26 -2.64 3.85
C GLY A 34 0.00 -2.12 2.44
N THR A 35 -1.13 -2.45 1.80
CA THR A 35 -1.40 -2.05 0.42
C THR A 35 -2.78 -1.45 0.19
N ILE A 36 -3.80 -1.89 0.92
CA ILE A 36 -5.21 -1.55 0.68
C ILE A 36 -5.50 -0.03 0.73
N PHE A 37 -4.68 0.74 1.44
CA PHE A 37 -4.82 2.20 1.52
C PHE A 37 -4.56 2.91 0.18
N ALA A 38 -3.87 2.27 -0.75
CA ALA A 38 -3.50 2.81 -2.05
C ALA A 38 -4.43 2.38 -3.19
N VAL A 39 -5.55 1.71 -2.92
CA VAL A 39 -6.54 1.39 -3.96
C VAL A 39 -7.28 2.64 -4.43
N SER A 40 -7.71 2.64 -5.68
CA SER A 40 -8.49 3.72 -6.26
C SER A 40 -9.93 3.71 -5.76
N GLU A 41 -10.48 4.88 -5.45
CA GLU A 41 -11.91 5.08 -5.22
C GLU A 41 -12.68 5.33 -6.55
N ASN A 42 -11.96 5.54 -7.64
CA ASN A 42 -12.54 5.88 -8.94
C ASN A 42 -13.05 4.62 -9.67
N GLN A 43 -14.37 4.52 -9.80
CA GLN A 43 -15.03 3.43 -10.49
C GLN A 43 -14.83 3.44 -12.03
N GLY A 44 -14.26 4.50 -12.60
CA GLY A 44 -13.94 4.57 -14.03
C GLY A 44 -12.85 3.59 -14.48
N ARG A 45 -12.06 3.07 -13.52
CA ARG A 45 -11.09 1.98 -13.72
C ARG A 45 -11.26 0.93 -12.62
N PRO A 46 -12.27 0.06 -12.72
CA PRO A 46 -12.64 -0.89 -11.66
C PRO A 46 -11.48 -1.78 -11.21
N ILE A 47 -10.58 -2.15 -12.13
CA ILE A 47 -9.43 -3.01 -11.82
C ILE A 47 -8.50 -2.40 -10.73
N HIS A 48 -8.42 -1.08 -10.64
CA HIS A 48 -7.62 -0.39 -9.61
C HIS A 48 -8.35 -0.19 -8.27
N THR A 49 -9.64 -0.57 -8.19
CA THR A 49 -10.37 -0.58 -6.89
C THR A 49 -10.08 -1.82 -6.06
N GLY A 50 -9.21 -2.69 -6.55
CA GLY A 50 -8.72 -3.88 -5.88
C GLY A 50 -7.21 -3.87 -5.71
N VAL A 51 -6.74 -4.88 -4.98
CA VAL A 51 -5.32 -5.19 -4.79
C VAL A 51 -4.96 -6.35 -5.71
N LYS A 52 -3.90 -6.17 -6.49
CA LYS A 52 -3.31 -7.24 -7.30
C LYS A 52 -2.42 -8.10 -6.44
N PHE A 53 -2.59 -9.39 -6.53
CA PHE A 53 -1.68 -10.38 -5.98
C PHE A 53 -0.85 -11.00 -7.10
N GLU A 54 0.44 -11.09 -6.88
CA GLU A 54 1.39 -11.83 -7.71
C GLU A 54 2.00 -12.92 -6.82
N VAL A 55 1.76 -14.17 -7.17
CA VAL A 55 2.35 -15.34 -6.52
C VAL A 55 3.44 -15.86 -7.42
N GLU A 56 4.65 -15.89 -6.93
CA GLU A 56 5.83 -16.44 -7.58
C GLU A 56 6.41 -17.57 -6.71
N PRO A 57 7.31 -18.40 -7.20
CA PRO A 57 7.83 -19.54 -6.43
C PRO A 57 8.38 -19.19 -5.04
N ASP A 58 9.00 -18.04 -4.89
CA ASP A 58 9.70 -17.57 -3.69
C ASP A 58 9.06 -16.32 -3.05
N SER A 59 7.94 -15.84 -3.58
CA SER A 59 7.33 -14.61 -3.09
C SER A 59 5.82 -14.51 -3.35
N ILE A 60 5.12 -13.82 -2.46
CA ILE A 60 3.74 -13.40 -2.64
C ILE A 60 3.70 -11.89 -2.46
N SER A 61 3.40 -11.18 -3.54
CA SER A 61 3.33 -9.71 -3.53
C SER A 61 1.88 -9.24 -3.64
N ALA A 62 1.53 -8.23 -2.86
CA ALA A 62 0.31 -7.45 -2.98
C ALA A 62 0.63 -6.07 -3.53
N ILE A 63 -0.11 -5.58 -4.52
CA ILE A 63 0.12 -4.29 -5.18
C ILE A 63 -1.20 -3.53 -5.30
N ALA A 64 -1.20 -2.27 -4.88
CA ALA A 64 -2.33 -1.35 -5.06
C ALA A 64 -1.88 -0.04 -5.70
N VAL A 65 -2.76 0.59 -6.49
CA VAL A 65 -2.48 1.84 -7.19
C VAL A 65 -3.75 2.66 -7.40
N ASP A 66 -3.67 3.99 -7.22
CA ASP A 66 -4.79 4.92 -7.48
C ASP A 66 -4.51 5.96 -8.59
N GLY A 67 -3.31 5.89 -9.20
CA GLY A 67 -2.84 6.83 -10.23
C GLY A 67 -2.01 7.99 -9.66
N PHE A 68 -1.93 8.16 -8.34
CA PHE A 68 -1.10 9.16 -7.66
C PHE A 68 -0.10 8.53 -6.70
N ARG A 69 -0.35 7.31 -6.28
CA ARG A 69 0.49 6.53 -5.40
C ARG A 69 0.41 5.05 -5.76
N LEU A 70 1.42 4.31 -5.35
CA LEU A 70 1.50 2.86 -5.47
C LEU A 70 2.02 2.30 -4.16
N ALA A 71 1.42 1.22 -3.70
CA ALA A 71 1.91 0.43 -2.59
C ALA A 71 2.19 -1.01 -3.04
N ARG A 72 3.36 -1.51 -2.72
CA ARG A 72 3.73 -2.92 -2.86
C ARG A 72 4.23 -3.45 -1.53
N ARG A 73 3.78 -4.63 -1.18
CA ARG A 73 4.22 -5.42 -0.04
C ARG A 73 4.50 -6.83 -0.49
N THR A 74 5.58 -7.44 -0.02
CA THR A 74 5.98 -8.79 -0.41
C THR A 74 6.25 -9.65 0.82
N TYR A 75 5.72 -10.85 0.81
CA TYR A 75 6.01 -11.92 1.75
C TYR A 75 6.87 -12.98 1.05
N HIS A 76 7.92 -13.43 1.71
CA HIS A 76 8.81 -14.49 1.25
C HIS A 76 8.55 -15.75 2.08
N PRO A 77 7.86 -16.77 1.52
CA PRO A 77 7.60 -18.02 2.23
C PRO A 77 8.89 -18.83 2.39
N GLU A 78 9.01 -19.56 3.50
CA GLU A 78 10.16 -20.46 3.74
C GLU A 78 10.24 -21.60 2.71
N ASN A 79 9.08 -22.05 2.24
CA ASN A 79 8.98 -23.09 1.22
C ASN A 79 8.41 -22.49 -0.08
N SER A 80 9.11 -22.74 -1.18
CA SER A 80 8.68 -22.27 -2.50
C SER A 80 7.33 -22.87 -2.91
N THR A 81 6.52 -22.07 -3.58
CA THR A 81 5.34 -22.55 -4.29
C THR A 81 5.72 -22.92 -5.73
N GLU A 82 5.18 -23.99 -6.27
CA GLU A 82 5.44 -24.38 -7.68
C GLU A 82 4.60 -23.54 -8.68
N ARG A 83 4.00 -22.41 -8.21
CA ARG A 83 2.97 -21.71 -8.99
C ARG A 83 3.34 -20.26 -9.26
N THR A 84 3.03 -19.82 -10.45
CA THR A 84 3.00 -18.40 -10.82
C THR A 84 1.55 -18.02 -11.10
N LEU A 85 0.98 -17.12 -10.29
CA LEU A 85 -0.40 -16.66 -10.40
C LEU A 85 -0.44 -15.13 -10.33
N SER A 86 -1.40 -14.55 -11.05
CA SER A 86 -1.67 -13.11 -10.97
C SER A 86 -3.18 -12.88 -11.03
N PHE A 87 -3.73 -12.19 -10.02
CA PHE A 87 -5.15 -11.92 -9.90
C PHE A 87 -5.40 -10.65 -9.09
N VAL A 88 -6.60 -10.08 -9.23
CA VAL A 88 -6.98 -8.86 -8.52
C VAL A 88 -8.22 -9.10 -7.68
N VAL A 89 -8.12 -8.81 -6.39
CA VAL A 89 -9.21 -8.97 -5.43
C VAL A 89 -9.77 -7.59 -5.08
N PRO A 90 -11.11 -7.40 -5.11
CA PRO A 90 -11.73 -6.14 -4.69
C PRO A 90 -11.34 -5.76 -3.27
N ALA A 91 -11.02 -4.48 -3.03
CA ALA A 91 -10.68 -3.99 -1.70
C ALA A 91 -11.80 -4.24 -0.66
N ALA A 92 -13.07 -4.19 -1.09
CA ALA A 92 -14.19 -4.50 -0.21
C ALA A 92 -14.12 -5.94 0.34
N GLY A 93 -13.78 -6.92 -0.52
CA GLY A 93 -13.60 -8.31 -0.11
C GLY A 93 -12.40 -8.48 0.82
N LEU A 94 -11.27 -7.83 0.51
CA LEU A 94 -10.06 -7.89 1.34
C LEU A 94 -10.26 -7.29 2.73
N LYS A 95 -11.07 -6.23 2.86
CA LYS A 95 -11.44 -5.67 4.17
C LYS A 95 -12.22 -6.67 5.03
N GLU A 96 -13.03 -7.53 4.43
CA GLU A 96 -13.72 -8.59 5.18
C GLU A 96 -12.75 -9.74 5.53
N VAL A 97 -11.81 -10.09 4.63
CA VAL A 97 -10.74 -11.05 4.94
C VAL A 97 -9.90 -10.55 6.11
N GLU A 98 -9.47 -9.29 6.08
CA GLU A 98 -8.64 -8.69 7.14
C GLU A 98 -9.29 -8.77 8.52
N LYS A 99 -10.62 -8.63 8.62
CA LYS A 99 -11.36 -8.71 9.89
C LYS A 99 -11.33 -10.10 10.55
N ILE A 100 -11.19 -11.16 9.76
CA ILE A 100 -11.16 -12.53 10.26
C ILE A 100 -9.74 -13.05 10.49
N LEU A 101 -8.72 -12.33 10.00
CA LEU A 101 -7.31 -12.66 10.21
C LEU A 101 -6.83 -12.21 11.59
N THR A 102 -6.02 -13.05 12.22
CA THR A 102 -5.35 -12.77 13.50
C THR A 102 -3.85 -12.53 13.28
N ASP A 103 -3.18 -11.95 14.28
CA ASP A 103 -1.72 -11.72 14.25
C ASP A 103 -0.98 -12.97 14.75
N THR A 104 -1.23 -14.12 14.09
CA THR A 104 -0.62 -15.41 14.43
C THR A 104 0.05 -16.02 13.20
N ASP A 105 0.96 -16.97 13.45
CA ASP A 105 1.61 -17.78 12.42
C ASP A 105 0.74 -18.96 11.96
N GLU A 106 -0.50 -19.09 12.46
CA GLU A 106 -1.43 -20.10 11.99
C GLU A 106 -1.76 -19.88 10.51
N ASP A 107 -1.94 -20.98 9.78
CA ASP A 107 -2.21 -20.92 8.35
C ASP A 107 -3.61 -20.32 8.06
N ALA A 108 -3.63 -19.36 7.16
CA ALA A 108 -4.75 -19.08 6.26
C ALA A 108 -4.49 -19.78 4.92
N ALA A 109 -5.54 -20.09 4.19
CA ALA A 109 -5.42 -20.63 2.85
C ALA A 109 -6.27 -19.84 1.86
N PHE A 110 -5.80 -19.74 0.63
CA PHE A 110 -6.63 -19.25 -0.46
C PHE A 110 -6.56 -20.18 -1.67
N THR A 111 -7.70 -20.35 -2.32
CA THR A 111 -7.84 -21.15 -3.54
C THR A 111 -8.37 -20.27 -4.65
N LEU A 112 -7.66 -20.25 -5.78
CA LEU A 112 -8.03 -19.45 -6.94
C LEU A 112 -8.86 -20.33 -7.90
N GLY A 113 -10.08 -19.89 -8.18
CA GLY A 113 -10.91 -20.40 -9.28
C GLY A 113 -10.86 -19.46 -10.48
N THR A 114 -11.66 -19.74 -11.51
CA THR A 114 -11.67 -18.95 -12.75
C THR A 114 -12.09 -17.49 -12.54
N LYS A 115 -13.10 -17.23 -11.73
CA LYS A 115 -13.67 -15.88 -11.49
C LYS A 115 -13.77 -15.51 -10.01
N HIS A 116 -13.42 -16.42 -9.13
CA HIS A 116 -13.56 -16.26 -7.69
C HIS A 116 -12.28 -16.70 -6.99
N ILE A 117 -12.06 -16.14 -5.82
CA ILE A 117 -11.06 -16.59 -4.86
C ILE A 117 -11.80 -16.96 -3.58
N LEU A 118 -11.41 -18.08 -2.99
CA LEU A 118 -11.92 -18.57 -1.73
C LEU A 118 -10.82 -18.45 -0.67
N TYR A 119 -11.10 -17.77 0.43
CA TYR A 119 -10.25 -17.69 1.60
C TYR A 119 -10.79 -18.60 2.71
N GLN A 120 -9.91 -19.34 3.35
CA GLN A 120 -10.20 -20.19 4.50
C GLN A 120 -9.30 -19.77 5.68
N VAL A 121 -9.94 -19.37 6.78
CA VAL A 121 -9.28 -18.94 8.01
C VAL A 121 -9.99 -19.64 9.17
N GLY A 122 -9.35 -20.64 9.77
CA GLY A 122 -10.01 -21.51 10.74
C GLY A 122 -11.29 -22.13 10.19
N ASN A 123 -12.42 -21.84 10.82
CA ASN A 123 -13.74 -22.31 10.41
C ASN A 123 -14.49 -21.33 9.48
N ALA A 124 -13.89 -20.18 9.19
CA ALA A 124 -14.51 -19.17 8.33
C ALA A 124 -14.10 -19.41 6.86
N THR A 125 -15.08 -19.30 5.97
CA THR A 125 -14.86 -19.30 4.52
C THR A 125 -15.43 -18.04 3.92
N LEU A 126 -14.63 -17.34 3.13
CA LEU A 126 -15.02 -16.12 2.43
C LEU A 126 -14.73 -16.27 0.94
N VAL A 127 -15.73 -15.98 0.11
CA VAL A 127 -15.61 -16.03 -1.35
C VAL A 127 -15.69 -14.62 -1.91
N CYS A 128 -14.72 -14.25 -2.74
CA CYS A 128 -14.71 -12.98 -3.44
C CYS A 128 -14.69 -13.21 -4.96
N ARG A 129 -15.48 -12.42 -5.69
CA ARG A 129 -15.36 -12.35 -7.14
C ARG A 129 -14.14 -11.52 -7.50
N LEU A 130 -13.31 -12.02 -8.41
CA LEU A 130 -12.12 -11.33 -8.91
C LEU A 130 -12.49 -10.17 -9.83
N LEU A 131 -11.65 -9.15 -9.86
CA LEU A 131 -11.72 -8.08 -10.85
C LEU A 131 -10.98 -8.50 -12.12
N GLU A 132 -11.61 -8.27 -13.27
CA GLU A 132 -11.05 -8.56 -14.59
C GLU A 132 -10.53 -7.27 -15.24
N GLY A 133 -9.41 -7.36 -15.96
CA GLY A 133 -8.82 -6.24 -16.69
C GLY A 133 -7.31 -6.19 -16.60
N GLU A 134 -6.72 -5.24 -17.30
CA GLU A 134 -5.27 -5.02 -17.27
C GLU A 134 -4.89 -4.12 -16.09
N PHE A 135 -4.06 -4.66 -15.19
CA PHE A 135 -3.50 -3.92 -14.07
C PHE A 135 -2.14 -3.32 -14.46
N LEU A 136 -1.82 -2.16 -13.90
CA LEU A 136 -0.55 -1.48 -14.11
C LEU A 136 0.65 -2.40 -13.77
N ASP A 137 1.62 -2.46 -14.67
CA ASP A 137 2.91 -3.10 -14.37
C ASP A 137 3.76 -2.15 -13.50
N TRP A 138 3.83 -2.43 -12.21
CA TRP A 138 4.52 -1.62 -11.23
C TRP A 138 6.02 -1.50 -11.48
N ARG A 139 6.63 -2.52 -12.09
CA ARG A 139 8.08 -2.56 -12.40
C ARG A 139 8.49 -1.46 -13.38
N ARG A 140 7.54 -0.99 -14.21
CA ARG A 140 7.79 0.08 -15.20
C ARG A 140 7.65 1.49 -14.63
N VAL A 141 6.98 1.64 -13.50
CA VAL A 141 6.65 2.97 -12.96
C VAL A 141 7.42 3.31 -11.69
N VAL A 142 7.85 2.31 -10.92
CA VAL A 142 8.69 2.55 -9.73
C VAL A 142 10.12 2.83 -10.18
N PRO A 143 10.70 4.01 -9.86
CA PRO A 143 12.07 4.31 -10.18
C PRO A 143 13.05 3.33 -9.52
N THR A 144 14.01 2.84 -10.26
CA THR A 144 15.05 1.93 -9.75
C THR A 144 16.40 2.62 -9.52
N ASN A 145 16.58 3.82 -10.08
CA ASN A 145 17.80 4.60 -9.93
C ASN A 145 17.49 5.94 -9.28
N CYS A 146 17.58 5.99 -7.96
CA CYS A 146 17.39 7.19 -7.16
C CYS A 146 18.73 7.63 -6.58
N PRO A 147 19.34 8.73 -7.08
CA PRO A 147 20.67 9.16 -6.66
C PRO A 147 20.72 9.78 -5.25
N VAL A 148 19.56 10.15 -4.69
CA VAL A 148 19.44 10.68 -3.33
C VAL A 148 18.73 9.63 -2.49
N LYS A 149 19.42 9.12 -1.47
CA LYS A 149 18.89 8.18 -0.49
C LYS A 149 19.11 8.75 0.90
N LEU A 150 18.02 8.89 1.63
CA LEU A 150 17.99 9.47 2.97
C LEU A 150 17.30 8.48 3.90
N VAL A 151 17.67 8.47 5.16
CA VAL A 151 17.01 7.63 6.17
C VAL A 151 16.30 8.53 7.18
N ALA A 152 15.07 8.17 7.52
CA ALA A 152 14.27 8.87 8.52
C ALA A 152 13.69 7.87 9.53
N HIS A 153 13.55 8.32 10.80
CA HIS A 153 12.77 7.58 11.77
C HIS A 153 11.28 7.74 11.46
N VAL A 154 10.57 6.62 11.30
CA VAL A 154 9.18 6.59 10.81
C VAL A 154 8.24 7.37 11.73
N GLY A 155 8.36 7.20 13.06
CA GLY A 155 7.53 7.88 14.04
C GLY A 155 7.70 9.40 14.03
N ASP A 156 8.93 9.88 13.89
CA ASP A 156 9.23 11.32 13.83
C ASP A 156 8.70 11.93 12.53
N LEU A 157 8.95 11.26 11.41
CA LEU A 157 8.46 11.68 10.11
C LEU A 157 6.92 11.70 10.05
N ALA A 158 6.25 10.65 10.56
CA ALA A 158 4.79 10.58 10.62
C ALA A 158 4.21 11.72 11.49
N SER A 159 4.78 11.95 12.66
CA SER A 159 4.37 13.04 13.57
C SER A 159 4.53 14.42 12.92
N SER A 160 5.62 14.63 12.17
CA SER A 160 5.86 15.88 11.45
C SER A 160 4.87 16.06 10.29
N VAL A 161 4.59 15.01 9.53
CA VAL A 161 3.58 15.00 8.45
C VAL A 161 2.18 15.30 9.01
N GLU A 162 1.82 14.69 10.16
CA GLU A 162 0.55 14.95 10.82
C GLU A 162 0.42 16.43 11.26
N ARG A 163 1.45 16.99 11.91
CA ARG A 163 1.42 18.39 12.38
C ARG A 163 1.24 19.38 11.23
N VAL A 164 1.99 19.25 10.14
CA VAL A 164 1.83 20.14 8.97
C VAL A 164 0.50 19.89 8.25
N GLY A 165 -0.04 18.68 8.37
CA GLY A 165 -1.31 18.28 7.79
C GLY A 165 -2.54 18.87 8.48
N LEU A 166 -2.46 19.32 9.74
CA LEU A 166 -3.60 19.82 10.53
C LEU A 166 -4.36 20.96 9.86
N ILE A 167 -3.67 21.80 9.09
CA ILE A 167 -4.28 22.94 8.40
C ILE A 167 -4.67 22.65 6.95
N VAL A 168 -4.38 21.45 6.44
CA VAL A 168 -4.76 21.02 5.09
C VAL A 168 -6.15 20.41 5.13
N SER A 169 -7.11 21.03 4.46
CA SER A 169 -8.46 20.49 4.34
C SER A 169 -8.64 19.72 3.01
N GLU A 170 -9.59 18.80 2.98
CA GLU A 170 -9.96 18.08 1.75
C GLU A 170 -10.42 19.03 0.62
N LYS A 171 -11.01 20.15 0.98
CA LYS A 171 -11.47 21.18 0.06
C LYS A 171 -10.32 21.96 -0.57
N TYR A 172 -9.26 22.25 0.23
CA TYR A 172 -8.09 22.99 -0.21
C TYR A 172 -6.90 22.04 -0.18
N LYS A 173 -6.74 21.23 -1.22
CA LYS A 173 -5.66 20.25 -1.40
C LYS A 173 -4.29 20.95 -1.56
N SER A 174 -3.92 21.80 -0.60
CA SER A 174 -2.61 22.45 -0.60
C SER A 174 -1.52 21.42 -0.42
N PRO A 175 -0.50 21.41 -1.29
CA PRO A 175 0.62 20.49 -1.12
C PRO A 175 1.43 20.86 0.11
N VAL A 176 2.00 19.85 0.77
CA VAL A 176 3.11 20.05 1.68
C VAL A 176 4.39 20.17 0.84
N ARG A 177 5.09 21.28 1.00
CA ARG A 177 6.38 21.55 0.41
C ARG A 177 7.46 20.94 1.29
N CYS A 178 8.20 19.98 0.78
CA CYS A 178 9.27 19.25 1.44
C CYS A 178 10.62 19.71 0.87
N VAL A 179 11.50 20.25 1.72
CA VAL A 179 12.87 20.60 1.35
C VAL A 179 13.82 19.66 2.10
N PHE A 180 14.52 18.85 1.32
CA PHE A 180 15.46 17.85 1.82
C PHE A 180 16.87 18.44 1.81
N SER A 181 17.32 18.97 2.93
CA SER A 181 18.64 19.57 3.12
C SER A 181 19.61 18.59 3.77
N ASP A 182 20.76 19.10 4.25
CA ASP A 182 21.70 18.29 5.00
C ASP A 182 21.15 17.97 6.39
N GLN A 183 20.91 16.68 6.65
CA GLN A 183 20.38 16.09 7.89
C GLN A 183 19.03 16.63 8.36
N VAL A 184 18.31 17.40 7.54
CA VAL A 184 17.02 17.99 7.90
C VAL A 184 16.05 17.93 6.73
N LEU A 185 14.84 17.45 7.00
CA LEU A 185 13.67 17.62 6.16
C LEU A 185 12.81 18.75 6.72
N LEU A 186 12.69 19.84 5.96
CA LEU A 186 11.81 20.96 6.29
C LEU A 186 10.50 20.78 5.52
N MET A 187 9.39 20.76 6.25
CA MET A 187 8.04 20.64 5.69
C MET A 187 7.26 21.93 5.94
N ARG A 188 6.63 22.45 4.88
CA ARG A 188 5.82 23.69 4.94
C ARG A 188 4.52 23.50 4.19
N THR A 189 3.47 24.06 4.71
CA THR A 189 2.19 24.19 4.00
C THR A 189 1.57 25.56 4.25
N ASN A 190 0.99 26.13 3.21
CA ASN A 190 0.26 27.38 3.25
C ASN A 190 -1.17 27.14 2.76
N THR A 191 -2.13 27.57 3.55
CA THR A 191 -3.56 27.49 3.24
C THR A 191 -4.22 28.84 3.49
N THR A 192 -5.48 28.98 3.14
CA THR A 192 -6.26 30.21 3.43
C THR A 192 -6.49 30.45 4.92
N ILE A 193 -6.32 29.45 5.76
CA ILE A 193 -6.52 29.54 7.22
C ILE A 193 -5.22 29.72 8.00
N GLY A 194 -4.07 29.61 7.35
CA GLY A 194 -2.78 29.80 8.01
C GLY A 194 -1.64 29.03 7.33
N ALA A 195 -0.47 29.09 7.97
CA ALA A 195 0.74 28.39 7.59
C ALA A 195 1.19 27.45 8.70
N ALA A 196 1.75 26.30 8.33
CA ALA A 196 2.42 25.40 9.24
C ALA A 196 3.81 25.05 8.71
N GLU A 197 4.75 24.96 9.62
CA GLU A 197 6.13 24.54 9.35
C GLU A 197 6.57 23.55 10.42
N ASP A 198 7.26 22.50 9.99
CA ASP A 198 7.88 21.55 10.88
C ASP A 198 9.19 21.01 10.31
N ARG A 199 10.02 20.45 11.17
CA ARG A 199 11.35 19.91 10.82
C ARG A 199 11.51 18.51 11.39
N CYS A 200 11.97 17.59 10.53
CA CYS A 200 12.29 16.24 10.90
C CYS A 200 13.77 15.97 10.62
N SER A 201 14.45 15.30 11.54
CA SER A 201 15.81 14.82 11.29
C SER A 201 15.81 13.70 10.29
N ILE A 202 16.77 13.75 9.37
CA ILE A 202 17.02 12.69 8.38
C ILE A 202 18.52 12.41 8.34
N ALA A 203 18.93 11.19 8.05
CA ALA A 203 20.32 10.87 7.81
C ALA A 203 20.61 10.98 6.31
N GLY A 204 21.67 11.74 5.97
CA GLY A 204 22.10 11.98 4.59
C GLY A 204 21.88 13.41 4.14
N ASN A 205 22.23 13.69 2.88
CA ASN A 205 22.17 15.02 2.28
C ASN A 205 21.22 15.01 1.07
N GLY A 206 20.09 15.70 1.20
CA GLY A 206 19.08 15.84 0.16
C GLY A 206 19.40 16.88 -0.91
N LYS A 207 20.54 17.57 -0.81
CA LYS A 207 21.00 18.58 -1.78
C LYS A 207 20.00 19.73 -2.01
N ASP A 208 19.28 20.12 -0.94
CA ASP A 208 18.21 21.12 -0.95
C ASP A 208 17.10 20.83 -1.98
N LEU A 209 16.88 19.55 -2.25
CA LEU A 209 15.84 19.12 -3.15
C LEU A 209 14.46 19.49 -2.61
N GLU A 210 13.69 20.22 -3.43
CA GLU A 210 12.35 20.69 -3.07
C GLU A 210 11.28 19.92 -3.88
N ILE A 211 10.33 19.32 -3.15
CA ILE A 211 9.24 18.55 -3.77
C ILE A 211 7.94 18.81 -3.00
N GLY A 212 6.83 18.99 -3.73
CA GLY A 212 5.49 19.05 -3.14
C GLY A 212 4.84 17.67 -3.11
N PHE A 213 4.17 17.35 -2.00
CA PHE A 213 3.40 16.12 -1.88
C PHE A 213 2.00 16.36 -1.33
N ASN A 214 1.08 15.43 -1.61
CA ASN A 214 -0.17 15.34 -0.88
C ASN A 214 0.12 14.76 0.52
N VAL A 215 -0.17 15.54 1.57
CA VAL A 215 0.09 15.17 2.96
C VAL A 215 -0.60 13.86 3.36
N ARG A 216 -1.83 13.62 2.87
CA ARG A 216 -2.59 12.41 3.16
C ARG A 216 -1.91 11.16 2.61
N TYR A 217 -1.34 11.25 1.39
CA TYR A 217 -0.64 10.11 0.79
C TYR A 217 0.64 9.74 1.54
N LEU A 218 1.37 10.75 2.06
CA LEU A 218 2.52 10.51 2.94
C LEU A 218 2.07 9.86 4.26
N ALA A 219 1.04 10.42 4.91
CA ALA A 219 0.53 9.91 6.18
C ALA A 219 0.03 8.46 6.07
N ASP A 220 -0.73 8.14 5.00
CA ASP A 220 -1.25 6.80 4.78
C ASP A 220 -0.12 5.78 4.60
N ALA A 221 0.92 6.12 3.83
CA ALA A 221 2.07 5.25 3.62
C ALA A 221 2.88 5.04 4.90
N LEU A 222 3.16 6.13 5.65
CA LEU A 222 3.94 6.05 6.89
C LEU A 222 3.25 5.24 7.99
N ARG A 223 1.91 5.26 8.04
CA ARG A 223 1.11 4.54 9.04
C ARG A 223 1.29 3.02 8.96
N VAL A 224 1.61 2.48 7.79
CA VAL A 224 1.68 1.03 7.55
C VAL A 224 3.11 0.51 7.43
N ILE A 225 4.12 1.37 7.59
CA ILE A 225 5.53 0.95 7.62
C ILE A 225 5.80 0.23 8.95
N PRO A 226 6.29 -1.02 8.93
CA PRO A 226 6.45 -1.84 10.13
C PRO A 226 7.81 -1.63 10.83
N SER A 227 8.76 -0.97 10.15
CA SER A 227 10.11 -0.71 10.67
C SER A 227 10.19 0.62 11.40
N GLU A 228 11.16 0.77 12.29
CA GLU A 228 11.44 2.06 12.97
C GLU A 228 12.01 3.11 12.02
N GLU A 229 12.76 2.67 10.99
CA GLU A 229 13.39 3.54 10.00
C GLU A 229 12.92 3.20 8.59
N VAL A 230 12.98 4.19 7.71
CA VAL A 230 12.59 4.10 6.31
C VAL A 230 13.61 4.84 5.45
N THR A 231 13.94 4.26 4.30
CA THR A 231 14.73 4.93 3.26
C THR A 231 13.80 5.76 2.37
N LEU A 232 14.15 7.04 2.21
CA LEU A 232 13.51 7.98 1.28
C LEU A 232 14.36 8.05 0.02
N GLU A 233 13.87 7.49 -1.07
CA GLU A 233 14.58 7.48 -2.35
C GLU A 233 14.02 8.57 -3.27
N LEU A 234 14.91 9.45 -3.75
CA LEU A 234 14.56 10.65 -4.51
C LEU A 234 15.44 10.79 -5.75
N THR A 235 14.88 11.39 -6.79
CA THR A 235 15.63 11.65 -8.04
C THR A 235 15.76 13.15 -8.30
N ASN A 236 14.63 13.86 -8.38
CA ASN A 236 14.58 15.32 -8.62
C ASN A 236 13.23 15.87 -8.15
N GLY A 237 13.05 17.20 -8.22
CA GLY A 237 11.84 17.90 -7.74
C GLY A 237 10.55 17.57 -8.48
N LEU A 238 10.59 16.82 -9.57
CA LEU A 238 9.42 16.43 -10.39
C LEU A 238 9.22 14.91 -10.43
N SER A 239 10.08 14.16 -9.78
CA SER A 239 10.01 12.69 -9.69
C SER A 239 9.32 12.24 -8.41
N PRO A 240 8.72 11.04 -8.39
CA PRO A 240 8.13 10.49 -7.18
C PRO A 240 9.16 10.27 -6.08
N ILE A 241 8.70 10.27 -4.83
CA ILE A 241 9.41 9.67 -3.71
C ILE A 241 9.08 8.20 -3.65
N VAL A 242 10.08 7.37 -3.34
CA VAL A 242 9.87 5.96 -3.02
C VAL A 242 10.34 5.69 -1.60
N LEU A 243 9.46 5.13 -0.79
CA LEU A 243 9.75 4.70 0.57
C LEU A 243 10.08 3.20 0.53
N THR A 244 11.27 2.82 1.01
CA THR A 244 11.75 1.44 1.02
C THR A 244 12.32 1.07 2.40
N PRO A 245 12.40 -0.23 2.76
CA PRO A 245 13.01 -0.62 4.03
C PRO A 245 14.51 -0.27 4.04
N VAL A 246 15.03 -0.03 5.24
CA VAL A 246 16.47 0.22 5.45
C VAL A 246 17.24 -1.09 5.47
N ASP A 247 16.63 -2.13 6.02
CA ASP A 247 17.17 -3.47 6.16
C ASP A 247 16.41 -4.50 5.31
N GLY A 248 16.95 -5.69 5.18
CA GLY A 248 16.33 -6.80 4.44
C GLY A 248 15.25 -7.55 5.22
N LYS A 249 14.80 -7.07 6.39
CA LYS A 249 13.79 -7.73 7.20
C LYS A 249 12.39 -7.64 6.59
N TYR A 250 12.11 -6.54 5.92
CA TYR A 250 10.83 -6.29 5.25
C TYR A 250 11.05 -6.09 3.75
N ASP A 251 10.04 -6.36 2.95
CA ASP A 251 10.05 -6.06 1.51
C ASP A 251 8.80 -5.26 1.15
N PHE A 252 8.98 -3.95 1.02
CA PHE A 252 7.93 -3.03 0.58
C PHE A 252 8.51 -1.91 -0.30
N ALA A 253 7.65 -1.33 -1.12
CA ALA A 253 7.91 -0.10 -1.85
C ALA A 253 6.64 0.74 -1.90
N TYR A 254 6.68 1.95 -1.36
CA TYR A 254 5.58 2.91 -1.42
C TYR A 254 6.02 4.11 -2.26
N MET A 255 5.41 4.28 -3.42
CA MET A 255 5.69 5.39 -4.32
C MET A 255 4.58 6.43 -4.25
N ILE A 256 4.97 7.72 -4.14
CA ILE A 256 4.04 8.84 -4.12
C ILE A 256 4.47 9.86 -5.18
N LEU A 257 3.55 10.19 -6.09
CA LEU A 257 3.79 11.19 -7.11
C LEU A 257 3.86 12.59 -6.52
N PRO A 258 4.73 13.47 -7.06
CA PRO A 258 4.82 14.85 -6.64
C PRO A 258 3.59 15.67 -7.08
N VAL A 259 3.28 16.68 -6.31
CA VAL A 259 2.30 17.72 -6.65
C VAL A 259 3.04 18.98 -7.07
N ARG A 260 2.59 19.60 -8.17
CA ARG A 260 3.20 20.87 -8.61
C ARG A 260 3.07 21.95 -7.55
N ILE A 261 4.19 22.52 -7.16
CA ILE A 261 4.25 23.69 -6.30
C ILE A 261 4.03 24.93 -7.17
N LYS A 262 3.00 25.70 -6.89
CA LYS A 262 2.85 27.04 -7.51
C LYS A 262 3.84 27.94 -6.78
N ASN A 263 4.80 28.48 -7.54
CA ASN A 263 5.59 29.62 -7.05
C ASN A 263 4.63 30.81 -6.98
N GLY A 264 4.34 31.26 -5.76
CA GLY A 264 3.55 32.45 -5.49
C GLY A 264 4.31 33.71 -5.88
#